data_fe5b72dc0d001602736d89f0ec1cdf23
#
_entry.id   fe5b72dc0d001602736d89f0ec1cdf23
#
_cell.length_a   1.000
_cell.length_b   1.000
_cell.length_c   1.000
_cell.angle_alpha   90.00
_cell.angle_beta   90.00
_cell.angle_gamma   90.00
#
_symmetry.space_group_name_H-M   'P 1'
#
loop_
_entity.id
_entity.type
_entity.pdbx_description
1 polymer ?
#
loop_
_entity_poly.entity_id
_entity_poly.type
_entity_poly.pdbx_seq_one_letter_code
_entity_poly.pdbx_strand_id
1 'polypeptide(L)'
;VQHSKYKLYSTSPEIPVEYQKDNFLLISNDSSFTYGNNWAKRNQYGLWEVFLTGSAFERGVAYGSLIKEPIQYQEEVFVNSINKVVPSEFYQWFLKNLIYFFHADINNYVSEELKNEILGVSLSFSDEYDYIGKKYMRILAYHAAHDLGHALNNYSLVGCTSFSAWGDNTKDGNIIHARNFDFYFGDDFAKEKVLLMVQPDSGYAFISYSWPGMMGVVSGMNEEGLAITINASMSSPPN
;
A
#
# COMPACT_ATOMS: atom_id res chain seq x y z
N VAL A 1 24.05 -20.99 11.30
CA VAL A 1 23.94 -19.79 10.44
C VAL A 1 22.53 -19.70 9.82
N GLN A 2 21.93 -20.83 9.40
CA GLN A 2 20.62 -20.89 8.78
C GLN A 2 19.47 -20.62 9.78
N HIS A 3 19.58 -21.06 11.03
CA HIS A 3 18.57 -20.86 12.07
C HIS A 3 18.46 -19.41 12.58
N SER A 4 19.58 -18.67 12.60
CA SER A 4 19.56 -17.25 12.99
C SER A 4 18.99 -16.34 11.90
N LYS A 5 19.17 -16.70 10.62
CA LYS A 5 18.59 -15.95 9.48
C LYS A 5 17.06 -16.09 9.45
N TYR A 6 16.52 -17.30 9.67
CA TYR A 6 15.06 -17.49 9.73
C TYR A 6 14.40 -16.69 10.87
N LYS A 7 15.09 -16.42 11.96
CA LYS A 7 14.57 -15.58 13.05
C LYS A 7 14.47 -14.08 12.69
N LEU A 8 15.38 -13.58 11.86
CA LEU A 8 15.34 -12.18 11.36
C LEU A 8 14.16 -11.93 10.41
N TYR A 9 13.72 -12.95 9.65
CA TYR A 9 12.59 -12.86 8.71
C TYR A 9 11.21 -13.02 9.35
N SER A 10 11.11 -13.24 10.66
CA SER A 10 9.86 -13.62 11.32
C SER A 10 9.28 -12.56 12.25
N THR A 11 9.86 -11.38 12.35
CA THR A 11 9.38 -10.33 13.26
C THR A 11 8.33 -9.46 12.58
N SER A 12 7.11 -9.99 12.47
CA SER A 12 5.95 -9.11 12.37
C SER A 12 5.72 -8.44 13.73
N PRO A 13 5.20 -7.21 13.78
CA PRO A 13 4.66 -6.67 15.02
C PRO A 13 3.67 -7.64 15.66
N GLU A 14 3.51 -7.58 16.97
CA GLU A 14 2.50 -8.36 17.67
C GLU A 14 1.13 -7.70 17.56
N ILE A 15 0.08 -8.50 17.41
CA ILE A 15 -1.29 -7.98 17.47
C ILE A 15 -1.52 -7.42 18.87
N PRO A 16 -1.99 -6.16 19.01
CA PRO A 16 -2.28 -5.57 20.31
C PRO A 16 -3.17 -6.47 21.16
N VAL A 17 -2.82 -6.63 22.44
CA VAL A 17 -3.52 -7.54 23.37
C VAL A 17 -4.99 -7.11 23.57
N GLU A 18 -5.25 -5.82 23.48
CA GLU A 18 -6.58 -5.21 23.59
C GLU A 18 -7.45 -5.44 22.35
N TYR A 19 -6.87 -5.90 21.23
CA TYR A 19 -7.62 -6.16 20.01
C TYR A 19 -8.52 -7.40 20.17
N GLN A 20 -9.83 -7.15 20.18
CA GLN A 20 -10.84 -8.20 20.15
C GLN A 20 -11.51 -8.16 18.78
N LYS A 21 -11.33 -9.23 18.01
CA LYS A 21 -11.79 -9.35 16.62
C LYS A 21 -13.29 -9.10 16.41
N ASP A 22 -14.09 -9.25 17.43
CA ASP A 22 -15.56 -9.25 17.37
C ASP A 22 -16.19 -7.90 17.78
N ASN A 23 -15.39 -6.86 18.08
CA ASN A 23 -15.92 -5.61 18.61
C ASN A 23 -16.57 -4.70 17.56
N PHE A 24 -16.39 -4.97 16.26
CA PHE A 24 -16.92 -4.11 15.22
C PHE A 24 -17.64 -4.93 14.16
N LEU A 25 -18.95 -4.71 14.03
CA LEU A 25 -19.74 -5.29 12.96
C LEU A 25 -19.50 -4.50 11.68
N LEU A 26 -19.18 -5.23 10.59
CA LEU A 26 -19.24 -4.65 9.25
C LEU A 26 -20.71 -4.52 8.85
N ILE A 27 -21.18 -3.28 8.66
CA ILE A 27 -22.51 -2.99 8.17
C ILE A 27 -22.39 -2.63 6.69
N SER A 28 -23.17 -3.32 5.85
CA SER A 28 -23.23 -3.08 4.41
C SER A 28 -24.61 -2.54 4.02
N ASN A 29 -24.62 -1.44 3.27
CA ASN A 29 -25.81 -0.83 2.67
C ASN A 29 -25.55 -0.54 1.20
N ASP A 30 -26.17 -1.27 0.28
CA ASP A 30 -26.06 -1.16 -1.17
C ASP A 30 -24.62 -0.99 -1.73
N SER A 31 -24.01 0.16 -1.56
CA SER A 31 -22.66 0.48 -2.05
C SER A 31 -21.75 1.09 -0.99
N SER A 32 -22.15 1.06 0.29
CA SER A 32 -21.39 1.62 1.40
C SER A 32 -21.22 0.60 2.52
N PHE A 33 -20.08 0.68 3.19
CA PHE A 33 -19.68 -0.19 4.28
C PHE A 33 -19.27 0.67 5.47
N THR A 34 -19.56 0.24 6.68
CA THR A 34 -19.10 0.88 7.91
C THR A 34 -18.44 -0.12 8.85
N TYR A 35 -17.40 0.31 9.53
CA TYR A 35 -16.68 -0.45 10.54
C TYR A 35 -16.29 0.49 11.69
N GLY A 36 -17.05 0.48 12.77
CA GLY A 36 -16.95 1.51 13.80
C GLY A 36 -17.22 2.90 13.23
N ASN A 37 -16.28 3.83 13.47
CA ASN A 37 -16.33 5.19 12.92
C ASN A 37 -15.76 5.30 11.49
N ASN A 38 -15.31 4.18 10.93
CA ASN A 38 -14.70 4.12 9.61
C ASN A 38 -15.76 3.74 8.58
N TRP A 39 -15.58 4.19 7.33
CA TRP A 39 -16.49 3.84 6.26
C TRP A 39 -15.79 3.75 4.90
N ALA A 40 -16.41 3.01 4.00
CA ALA A 40 -16.04 2.95 2.59
C ALA A 40 -17.29 3.00 1.72
N LYS A 41 -17.17 3.62 0.57
CA LYS A 41 -18.20 3.59 -0.48
C LYS A 41 -17.53 3.59 -1.86
N ARG A 42 -18.20 2.98 -2.83
CA ARG A 42 -17.80 3.09 -4.23
C ARG A 42 -18.62 4.19 -4.90
N ASN A 43 -17.95 5.18 -5.48
CA ASN A 43 -18.63 6.28 -6.13
C ASN A 43 -19.09 5.90 -7.56
N GLN A 44 -19.84 6.79 -8.20
CA GLN A 44 -20.38 6.57 -9.55
C GLN A 44 -19.32 6.36 -10.65
N TYR A 45 -18.06 6.71 -10.38
CA TYR A 45 -16.92 6.53 -11.29
C TYR A 45 -16.14 5.25 -11.01
N GLY A 46 -16.59 4.44 -10.05
CA GLY A 46 -15.92 3.20 -9.65
C GLY A 46 -14.74 3.37 -8.68
N LEU A 47 -14.47 4.60 -8.21
CA LEU A 47 -13.44 4.88 -7.22
C LEU A 47 -13.94 4.53 -5.82
N TRP A 48 -13.12 3.83 -5.04
CA TRP A 48 -13.37 3.62 -3.63
C TRP A 48 -12.95 4.86 -2.83
N GLU A 49 -13.89 5.40 -2.08
CA GLU A 49 -13.67 6.44 -1.08
C GLU A 49 -13.71 5.80 0.28
N VAL A 50 -12.62 5.91 1.05
CA VAL A 50 -12.46 5.26 2.35
C VAL A 50 -12.04 6.29 3.39
N PHE A 51 -12.77 6.37 4.48
CA PHE A 51 -12.44 7.19 5.64
C PHE A 51 -11.94 6.31 6.78
N LEU A 52 -10.78 6.66 7.32
CA LEU A 52 -10.13 5.91 8.40
C LEU A 52 -9.76 6.85 9.56
N THR A 53 -10.06 6.40 10.78
CA THR A 53 -9.68 7.08 12.03
C THR A 53 -9.29 6.07 13.09
N GLY A 54 -8.60 6.54 14.15
CA GLY A 54 -8.14 5.72 15.25
C GLY A 54 -6.64 5.44 15.21
N SER A 55 -6.18 4.50 16.03
CA SER A 55 -4.78 4.08 16.08
C SER A 55 -4.35 3.40 14.76
N ALA A 56 -3.05 3.36 14.52
CA ALA A 56 -2.49 2.81 13.28
C ALA A 56 -2.97 1.38 13.00
N PHE A 57 -2.94 0.51 14.00
CA PHE A 57 -3.41 -0.87 13.85
C PHE A 57 -4.92 -0.93 13.55
N GLU A 58 -5.73 -0.16 14.27
CA GLU A 58 -7.19 -0.11 14.06
C GLU A 58 -7.54 0.41 12.68
N ARG A 59 -6.86 1.45 12.19
CA ARG A 59 -7.02 1.95 10.82
C ARG A 59 -6.73 0.85 9.79
N GLY A 60 -5.64 0.10 9.98
CA GLY A 60 -5.30 -1.02 9.12
C GLY A 60 -6.38 -2.12 9.10
N VAL A 61 -6.89 -2.50 10.28
CA VAL A 61 -7.99 -3.47 10.41
C VAL A 61 -9.26 -2.98 9.76
N ALA A 62 -9.64 -1.72 10.02
CA ALA A 62 -10.83 -1.10 9.42
C ALA A 62 -10.72 -1.07 7.89
N TYR A 63 -9.59 -0.62 7.36
CA TYR A 63 -9.33 -0.58 5.93
C TYR A 63 -9.46 -1.96 5.29
N GLY A 64 -8.77 -2.95 5.86
CA GLY A 64 -8.84 -4.33 5.38
C GLY A 64 -10.24 -4.92 5.43
N SER A 65 -11.03 -4.59 6.46
CA SER A 65 -12.40 -5.09 6.62
C SER A 65 -13.37 -4.43 5.65
N LEU A 66 -13.25 -3.10 5.46
CA LEU A 66 -14.15 -2.29 4.64
C LEU A 66 -14.07 -2.61 3.15
N ILE A 67 -12.86 -2.87 2.62
CA ILE A 67 -12.64 -3.13 1.19
C ILE A 67 -11.85 -4.43 0.97
N LYS A 68 -12.21 -5.47 1.70
CA LYS A 68 -11.54 -6.78 1.65
C LYS A 68 -11.45 -7.36 0.24
N GLU A 69 -12.56 -7.37 -0.50
CA GLU A 69 -12.62 -7.93 -1.85
C GLU A 69 -11.71 -7.18 -2.85
N PRO A 70 -11.75 -5.82 -2.94
CA PRO A 70 -10.79 -5.07 -3.73
C PRO A 70 -9.31 -5.32 -3.36
N ILE A 71 -9.01 -5.49 -2.07
CA ILE A 71 -7.65 -5.80 -1.60
C ILE A 71 -7.22 -7.19 -2.09
N GLN A 72 -8.06 -8.20 -1.95
CA GLN A 72 -7.76 -9.56 -2.40
C GLN A 72 -7.64 -9.64 -3.92
N TYR A 73 -8.49 -8.92 -4.65
CA TYR A 73 -8.38 -8.79 -6.10
C TYR A 73 -7.05 -8.14 -6.51
N GLN A 74 -6.64 -7.08 -5.82
CA GLN A 74 -5.37 -6.41 -6.12
C GLN A 74 -4.17 -7.32 -5.88
N GLU A 75 -4.20 -8.15 -4.82
CA GLU A 75 -3.18 -9.15 -4.54
C GLU A 75 -3.13 -10.22 -5.65
N GLU A 76 -4.28 -10.75 -6.05
CA GLU A 76 -4.38 -11.73 -7.14
C GLU A 76 -3.77 -11.20 -8.43
N VAL A 77 -4.15 -9.99 -8.83
CA VAL A 77 -3.63 -9.34 -10.04
C VAL A 77 -2.12 -9.14 -9.96
N PHE A 78 -1.62 -8.74 -8.78
CA PHE A 78 -0.19 -8.54 -8.56
C PHE A 78 0.58 -9.86 -8.70
N VAL A 79 0.14 -10.91 -8.03
CA VAL A 79 0.77 -12.24 -8.08
C VAL A 79 0.73 -12.82 -9.50
N ASN A 80 -0.42 -12.72 -10.17
CA ASN A 80 -0.59 -13.20 -11.54
C ASN A 80 0.31 -12.44 -12.53
N SER A 81 0.52 -11.15 -12.32
CA SER A 81 1.40 -10.35 -13.18
C SER A 81 2.87 -10.74 -12.99
N ILE A 82 3.31 -11.00 -11.76
CA ILE A 82 4.65 -11.55 -11.49
C ILE A 82 4.82 -12.90 -12.19
N ASN A 83 3.85 -13.79 -12.08
CA ASN A 83 3.89 -15.11 -12.70
C ASN A 83 3.98 -15.05 -14.24
N LYS A 84 3.36 -14.05 -14.88
CA LYS A 84 3.47 -13.81 -16.34
C LYS A 84 4.86 -13.32 -16.74
N VAL A 85 5.49 -12.47 -15.93
CA VAL A 85 6.83 -11.93 -16.23
C VAL A 85 7.91 -12.95 -15.92
N VAL A 86 7.70 -13.81 -14.91
CA VAL A 86 8.67 -14.81 -14.45
C VAL A 86 7.99 -16.19 -14.42
N PRO A 87 7.82 -16.85 -15.55
CA PRO A 87 7.05 -18.09 -15.63
C PRO A 87 7.75 -19.33 -15.07
N SER A 88 9.06 -19.30 -14.81
CA SER A 88 9.82 -20.42 -14.27
C SER A 88 9.68 -20.53 -12.76
N GLU A 89 9.16 -21.63 -12.23
CA GLU A 89 9.02 -21.89 -10.79
C GLU A 89 10.37 -21.79 -10.03
N PHE A 90 11.45 -22.26 -10.63
CA PHE A 90 12.79 -22.14 -10.06
C PHE A 90 13.22 -20.67 -9.95
N TYR A 91 12.95 -19.86 -10.98
CA TYR A 91 13.29 -18.46 -10.99
C TYR A 91 12.41 -17.66 -10.02
N GLN A 92 11.12 -18.00 -9.90
CA GLN A 92 10.22 -17.45 -8.90
C GLN A 92 10.69 -17.76 -7.47
N TRP A 93 11.10 -19.02 -7.23
CA TRP A 93 11.67 -19.41 -5.94
C TRP A 93 12.97 -18.64 -5.64
N PHE A 94 13.84 -18.50 -6.62
CA PHE A 94 15.08 -17.74 -6.48
C PHE A 94 14.82 -16.27 -6.19
N LEU A 95 13.96 -15.60 -6.96
CA LEU A 95 13.58 -14.20 -6.75
C LEU A 95 12.92 -13.99 -5.39
N LYS A 96 12.02 -14.89 -4.99
CA LYS A 96 11.41 -14.86 -3.67
C LYS A 96 12.46 -14.84 -2.56
N ASN A 97 13.44 -15.75 -2.63
CA ASN A 97 14.49 -15.79 -1.61
C ASN A 97 15.42 -14.58 -1.69
N LEU A 98 15.69 -14.07 -2.88
CA LEU A 98 16.47 -12.87 -3.10
C LEU A 98 15.77 -11.64 -2.51
N ILE A 99 14.47 -11.47 -2.78
CA ILE A 99 13.64 -10.42 -2.22
C ILE A 99 13.66 -10.48 -0.70
N TYR A 100 13.44 -11.65 -0.11
CA TYR A 100 13.52 -11.81 1.33
C TYR A 100 14.91 -11.48 1.88
N PHE A 101 15.96 -11.81 1.17
CA PHE A 101 17.33 -11.48 1.58
C PHE A 101 17.59 -9.97 1.56
N PHE A 102 17.20 -9.28 0.49
CA PHE A 102 17.35 -7.82 0.38
C PHE A 102 16.44 -7.05 1.33
N HIS A 103 15.29 -7.62 1.69
CA HIS A 103 14.33 -6.99 2.60
C HIS A 103 14.48 -7.46 4.06
N ALA A 104 15.53 -8.22 4.39
CA ALA A 104 15.75 -8.73 5.74
C ALA A 104 15.71 -7.64 6.82
N ASP A 105 16.17 -6.45 6.45
CA ASP A 105 16.28 -5.30 7.34
C ASP A 105 15.20 -4.24 7.12
N ILE A 106 14.25 -4.43 6.19
CA ILE A 106 13.27 -3.40 5.83
C ILE A 106 12.47 -2.90 7.03
N ASN A 107 12.17 -3.79 7.99
CA ASN A 107 11.50 -3.43 9.24
C ASN A 107 12.25 -2.36 10.05
N ASN A 108 13.55 -2.22 9.87
CA ASN A 108 14.36 -1.22 10.57
C ASN A 108 14.19 0.20 9.97
N TYR A 109 13.69 0.28 8.73
CA TYR A 109 13.54 1.52 7.98
C TYR A 109 12.08 1.97 7.84
N VAL A 110 11.12 1.17 8.28
CA VAL A 110 9.70 1.48 8.27
C VAL A 110 9.28 1.97 9.66
N SER A 111 8.52 3.06 9.72
CA SER A 111 8.02 3.59 11.00
C SER A 111 7.12 2.58 11.71
N GLU A 112 7.08 2.62 13.04
CA GLU A 112 6.20 1.75 13.84
C GLU A 112 4.72 1.96 13.48
N GLU A 113 4.33 3.19 13.18
CA GLU A 113 2.97 3.52 12.75
C GLU A 113 2.61 2.74 11.47
N LEU A 114 3.44 2.84 10.43
CA LEU A 114 3.17 2.15 9.16
C LEU A 114 3.23 0.63 9.31
N LYS A 115 4.12 0.10 10.14
CA LYS A 115 4.16 -1.35 10.46
C LYS A 115 2.87 -1.83 11.09
N ASN A 116 2.30 -1.07 12.03
CA ASN A 116 1.04 -1.40 12.68
C ASN A 116 -0.13 -1.30 11.71
N GLU A 117 -0.18 -0.31 10.83
CA GLU A 117 -1.19 -0.24 9.76
C GLU A 117 -1.09 -1.45 8.82
N ILE A 118 0.12 -1.80 8.35
CA ILE A 118 0.36 -2.97 7.51
C ILE A 118 -0.05 -4.26 8.23
N LEU A 119 0.25 -4.39 9.53
CA LEU A 119 -0.20 -5.52 10.32
C LEU A 119 -1.73 -5.62 10.34
N GLY A 120 -2.41 -4.51 10.61
CA GLY A 120 -3.87 -4.46 10.65
C GLY A 120 -4.50 -4.88 9.31
N VAL A 121 -4.09 -4.24 8.20
CA VAL A 121 -4.62 -4.56 6.87
C VAL A 121 -4.29 -5.98 6.44
N SER A 122 -3.16 -6.54 6.91
CA SER A 122 -2.72 -7.90 6.58
C SER A 122 -3.72 -8.98 7.02
N LEU A 123 -4.51 -8.72 8.05
CA LEU A 123 -5.51 -9.67 8.53
C LEU A 123 -6.63 -9.96 7.51
N SER A 124 -6.81 -9.10 6.51
CA SER A 124 -7.82 -9.24 5.46
C SER A 124 -7.31 -9.82 4.14
N PHE A 125 -5.99 -10.01 4.01
CA PHE A 125 -5.40 -10.63 2.83
C PHE A 125 -5.70 -12.14 2.75
N SER A 126 -5.61 -12.69 1.52
CA SER A 126 -5.93 -14.10 1.26
C SER A 126 -4.92 -15.05 1.90
N ASP A 127 -5.39 -16.21 2.39
CA ASP A 127 -4.54 -17.32 2.79
C ASP A 127 -3.98 -18.09 1.57
N GLU A 128 -4.56 -17.90 0.39
CA GLU A 128 -4.17 -18.57 -0.86
C GLU A 128 -2.69 -18.38 -1.20
N TYR A 129 -2.14 -17.21 -0.87
CA TYR A 129 -0.76 -16.85 -1.18
C TYR A 129 0.22 -17.05 -0.01
N ASP A 130 -0.16 -17.81 1.03
CA ASP A 130 0.72 -18.09 2.18
C ASP A 130 1.97 -18.89 1.78
N TYR A 131 1.94 -19.56 0.62
CA TYR A 131 3.12 -20.20 0.03
C TYR A 131 4.20 -19.18 -0.39
N ILE A 132 3.86 -17.92 -0.63
CA ILE A 132 4.80 -16.82 -0.90
C ILE A 132 5.46 -16.38 0.41
N GLY A 133 4.69 -16.27 1.49
CA GLY A 133 5.15 -15.84 2.81
C GLY A 133 4.00 -15.45 3.72
N LYS A 134 4.30 -15.22 5.00
CA LYS A 134 3.32 -14.73 5.97
C LYS A 134 2.71 -13.41 5.49
N LYS A 135 1.42 -13.20 5.70
CA LYS A 135 0.66 -12.03 5.23
C LYS A 135 1.37 -10.71 5.47
N TYR A 136 1.75 -10.40 6.69
CA TYR A 136 2.46 -9.15 7.00
C TYR A 136 3.73 -8.96 6.15
N MET A 137 4.59 -9.98 6.08
CA MET A 137 5.84 -9.89 5.33
C MET A 137 5.62 -9.76 3.82
N ARG A 138 4.60 -10.46 3.32
CA ARG A 138 4.19 -10.41 1.91
C ARG A 138 3.75 -9.01 1.52
N ILE A 139 2.89 -8.39 2.34
CA ILE A 139 2.40 -7.04 2.09
C ILE A 139 3.50 -6.01 2.21
N LEU A 140 4.37 -6.13 3.21
CA LEU A 140 5.53 -5.28 3.36
C LEU A 140 6.43 -5.35 2.11
N ALA A 141 6.63 -6.55 1.55
CA ALA A 141 7.35 -6.73 0.29
C ALA A 141 6.62 -6.10 -0.91
N TYR A 142 5.29 -6.12 -0.94
CA TYR A 142 4.53 -5.46 -2.01
C TYR A 142 4.67 -3.94 -1.96
N HIS A 143 4.75 -3.34 -0.79
CA HIS A 143 5.05 -1.90 -0.64
C HIS A 143 6.43 -1.53 -1.19
N ALA A 144 7.40 -2.42 -1.07
CA ALA A 144 8.74 -2.24 -1.61
C ALA A 144 8.87 -2.61 -3.11
N ALA A 145 7.83 -3.13 -3.74
CA ALA A 145 7.88 -3.58 -5.13
C ALA A 145 8.21 -2.46 -6.13
N HIS A 146 7.84 -1.22 -5.82
CA HIS A 146 8.20 -0.05 -6.62
C HIS A 146 9.73 0.12 -6.69
N ASP A 147 10.40 0.04 -5.55
CA ASP A 147 11.86 0.21 -5.47
C ASP A 147 12.61 -0.96 -6.12
N LEU A 148 12.04 -2.17 -6.00
CA LEU A 148 12.55 -3.35 -6.69
C LEU A 148 12.46 -3.24 -8.20
N GLY A 149 11.37 -2.66 -8.73
CA GLY A 149 11.20 -2.40 -10.16
C GLY A 149 12.31 -1.51 -10.72
N HIS A 150 12.77 -0.53 -9.92
CA HIS A 150 13.92 0.31 -10.26
C HIS A 150 15.25 -0.43 -10.21
N ALA A 151 15.46 -1.29 -9.20
CA ALA A 151 16.71 -2.04 -9.03
C ALA A 151 16.93 -3.08 -10.15
N LEU A 152 15.87 -3.59 -10.76
CA LEU A 152 15.93 -4.56 -11.86
C LEU A 152 16.20 -3.93 -13.25
N ASN A 153 16.38 -2.63 -13.33
CA ASN A 153 17.04 -1.79 -14.37
C ASN A 153 16.75 -2.03 -15.87
N ASN A 154 15.90 -2.95 -16.26
CA ASN A 154 15.70 -3.27 -17.68
C ASN A 154 14.27 -3.09 -18.21
N TYR A 155 13.37 -2.58 -17.38
CA TYR A 155 11.99 -2.38 -17.80
C TYR A 155 11.56 -0.96 -17.47
N SER A 156 11.21 -0.18 -18.49
CA SER A 156 10.55 1.12 -18.40
C SER A 156 9.12 0.97 -17.84
N LEU A 157 9.00 0.27 -16.69
CA LEU A 157 7.70 0.01 -16.06
C LEU A 157 7.22 1.20 -15.24
N VAL A 158 8.10 2.15 -14.95
CA VAL A 158 7.80 3.27 -14.08
C VAL A 158 8.27 4.56 -14.75
N GLY A 159 7.33 5.44 -14.96
CA GLY A 159 7.56 6.82 -15.37
C GLY A 159 6.67 7.74 -14.56
N CYS A 160 7.07 8.96 -14.36
CA CYS A 160 6.23 9.92 -13.64
C CYS A 160 6.45 11.31 -14.21
N THR A 161 5.39 12.08 -14.23
CA THR A 161 5.44 13.50 -14.59
C THR A 161 4.64 14.28 -13.56
N SER A 162 5.21 15.35 -13.03
CA SER A 162 4.48 16.23 -12.12
C SER A 162 4.79 17.69 -12.44
N PHE A 163 3.85 18.57 -12.11
CA PHE A 163 4.07 20.02 -12.14
C PHE A 163 3.32 20.69 -11.00
N SER A 164 3.79 21.85 -10.62
CA SER A 164 3.09 22.76 -9.71
C SER A 164 3.00 24.15 -10.34
N ALA A 165 1.85 24.80 -10.16
CA ALA A 165 1.60 26.17 -10.58
C ALA A 165 0.96 26.95 -9.44
N TRP A 166 1.27 28.23 -9.30
CA TRP A 166 0.73 29.11 -8.27
C TRP A 166 0.86 30.59 -8.67
N GLY A 167 0.29 31.49 -7.87
CA GLY A 167 0.34 32.94 -8.10
C GLY A 167 -0.28 33.31 -9.43
N ASP A 168 0.41 34.11 -10.25
CA ASP A 168 -0.07 34.59 -11.56
C ASP A 168 -0.26 33.46 -12.59
N ASN A 169 0.22 32.25 -12.31
CA ASN A 169 0.04 31.09 -13.19
C ASN A 169 -1.24 30.31 -12.90
N THR A 170 -2.05 30.72 -11.92
CA THR A 170 -3.34 30.12 -11.58
C THR A 170 -4.41 31.20 -11.51
N LYS A 171 -5.68 30.81 -11.76
CA LYS A 171 -6.80 31.77 -11.86
C LYS A 171 -7.04 32.50 -10.53
N ASP A 172 -6.83 31.86 -9.42
CA ASP A 172 -7.13 32.33 -8.06
C ASP A 172 -5.89 32.50 -7.17
N GLY A 173 -4.70 32.34 -7.74
CA GLY A 173 -3.42 32.43 -7.03
C GLY A 173 -3.08 31.20 -6.19
N ASN A 174 -4.01 30.27 -6.02
CA ASN A 174 -3.80 29.05 -5.24
C ASN A 174 -2.85 28.08 -5.94
N ILE A 175 -2.19 27.23 -5.15
CA ILE A 175 -1.32 26.20 -5.70
C ILE A 175 -2.16 25.08 -6.34
N ILE A 176 -1.80 24.73 -7.56
CA ILE A 176 -2.25 23.51 -8.24
C ILE A 176 -1.05 22.58 -8.34
N HIS A 177 -1.18 21.37 -7.85
CA HIS A 177 -0.19 20.30 -8.02
C HIS A 177 -0.84 19.14 -8.75
N ALA A 178 -0.26 18.76 -9.90
CA ALA A 178 -0.76 17.67 -10.72
C ALA A 178 0.37 16.67 -11.03
N ARG A 179 -0.03 15.41 -11.19
CA ARG A 179 0.91 14.31 -11.36
C ARG A 179 0.30 13.18 -12.18
N ASN A 180 1.09 12.61 -13.10
CA ASN A 180 0.91 11.27 -13.65
C ASN A 180 1.81 10.26 -12.93
N PHE A 181 1.24 9.13 -12.60
CA PHE A 181 1.95 7.99 -12.05
C PHE A 181 1.89 6.84 -13.05
N ASP A 182 2.96 6.67 -13.81
CA ASP A 182 3.05 5.63 -14.81
C ASP A 182 3.70 4.41 -14.18
N PHE A 183 2.87 3.50 -13.67
CA PHE A 183 3.27 2.22 -13.12
C PHE A 183 2.48 1.14 -13.84
N TYR A 184 3.10 0.54 -14.85
CA TYR A 184 2.45 -0.49 -15.63
C TYR A 184 2.68 -1.88 -15.06
N PHE A 185 1.62 -2.47 -14.55
CA PHE A 185 1.60 -3.85 -14.04
C PHE A 185 0.42 -4.65 -14.63
N GLY A 186 0.04 -4.29 -15.86
CA GLY A 186 -1.12 -4.82 -16.57
C GLY A 186 -2.39 -3.98 -16.35
N ASP A 187 -3.33 -4.09 -17.28
CA ASP A 187 -4.57 -3.30 -17.27
C ASP A 187 -5.45 -3.63 -16.06
N ASP A 188 -5.43 -4.88 -15.59
CA ASP A 188 -6.19 -5.31 -14.42
C ASP A 188 -5.71 -4.61 -13.14
N PHE A 189 -4.41 -4.30 -13.03
CA PHE A 189 -3.84 -3.58 -11.89
C PHE A 189 -4.38 -2.13 -11.79
N ALA A 190 -4.80 -1.57 -12.91
CA ALA A 190 -5.33 -0.21 -12.97
C ALA A 190 -6.83 -0.09 -12.63
N LYS A 191 -7.57 -1.21 -12.55
CA LYS A 191 -9.04 -1.19 -12.39
C LYS A 191 -9.51 -0.67 -11.05
N GLU A 192 -8.86 -1.10 -9.97
CA GLU A 192 -9.25 -0.70 -8.62
C GLU A 192 -8.36 0.42 -8.09
N LYS A 193 -8.97 1.50 -7.63
CA LYS A 193 -8.30 2.66 -7.03
C LYS A 193 -9.02 3.10 -5.78
N VAL A 194 -8.26 3.69 -4.87
CA VAL A 194 -8.76 4.14 -3.57
C VAL A 194 -8.35 5.59 -3.33
N LEU A 195 -9.29 6.39 -2.88
CA LEU A 195 -9.06 7.66 -2.21
C LEU A 195 -9.20 7.42 -0.70
N LEU A 196 -8.07 7.42 -0.01
CA LEU A 196 -8.04 7.34 1.45
C LEU A 196 -8.16 8.74 2.04
N MET A 197 -9.04 8.90 3.01
CA MET A 197 -9.16 10.07 3.89
C MET A 197 -8.84 9.58 5.29
N VAL A 198 -7.72 10.01 5.83
CA VAL A 198 -7.18 9.48 7.08
C VAL A 198 -7.13 10.58 8.12
N GLN A 199 -7.74 10.31 9.27
CA GLN A 199 -7.66 11.14 10.46
C GLN A 199 -6.98 10.33 11.57
N PRO A 200 -5.65 10.42 11.72
CA PRO A 200 -4.93 9.68 12.73
C PRO A 200 -5.19 10.26 14.13
N ASP A 201 -4.98 9.47 15.17
CA ASP A 201 -5.05 9.93 16.57
C ASP A 201 -3.95 10.95 16.89
N SER A 202 -2.87 10.95 16.12
CA SER A 202 -1.74 11.86 16.26
C SER A 202 -1.23 12.27 14.87
N GLY A 203 -0.91 13.54 14.71
CA GLY A 203 -0.50 14.12 13.43
C GLY A 203 -1.66 14.78 12.69
N TYR A 204 -1.45 15.08 11.43
CA TYR A 204 -2.41 15.81 10.61
C TYR A 204 -3.31 14.86 9.83
N ALA A 205 -4.56 15.24 9.62
CA ALA A 205 -5.45 14.57 8.68
C ALA A 205 -4.90 14.73 7.25
N PHE A 206 -5.07 13.68 6.44
CA PHE A 206 -4.56 13.70 5.07
C PHE A 206 -5.45 12.90 4.12
N ILE A 207 -5.29 13.18 2.84
CA ILE A 207 -5.86 12.38 1.76
C ILE A 207 -4.73 11.71 0.98
N SER A 208 -4.97 10.49 0.51
CA SER A 208 -4.03 9.73 -0.31
C SER A 208 -4.77 9.02 -1.44
N TYR A 209 -4.22 9.09 -2.65
CA TYR A 209 -4.71 8.33 -3.80
C TYR A 209 -3.77 7.15 -4.06
N SER A 210 -4.31 5.93 -4.06
CA SER A 210 -3.52 4.71 -4.07
C SER A 210 -4.28 3.50 -4.64
N TRP A 211 -3.74 2.33 -4.43
CA TRP A 211 -4.35 1.03 -4.73
C TRP A 211 -4.90 0.36 -3.46
N PRO A 212 -5.93 -0.52 -3.59
CA PRO A 212 -6.40 -1.31 -2.47
C PRO A 212 -5.29 -2.09 -1.78
N GLY A 213 -5.25 -2.01 -0.46
CA GLY A 213 -4.25 -2.70 0.37
C GLY A 213 -2.91 -2.00 0.52
N MET A 214 -2.68 -0.91 -0.21
CA MET A 214 -1.46 -0.11 -0.05
C MET A 214 -1.65 0.92 1.07
N MET A 215 -0.74 0.92 2.03
CA MET A 215 -0.63 1.91 3.11
C MET A 215 0.46 2.93 2.77
N GLY A 216 0.38 4.10 3.39
CA GLY A 216 1.28 5.22 3.07
C GLY A 216 0.81 6.06 1.90
N VAL A 217 1.61 7.05 1.52
CA VAL A 217 1.22 8.10 0.56
C VAL A 217 2.14 8.09 -0.64
N VAL A 218 1.63 7.71 -1.80
CA VAL A 218 2.32 7.86 -3.11
C VAL A 218 1.89 9.13 -3.83
N SER A 219 0.68 9.60 -3.59
CA SER A 219 0.13 10.90 -3.97
C SER A 219 -0.84 11.33 -2.90
N GLY A 220 -0.62 12.46 -2.27
CA GLY A 220 -1.53 12.92 -1.23
C GLY A 220 -1.24 14.33 -0.75
N MET A 221 -2.08 14.80 0.14
CA MET A 221 -1.98 16.11 0.75
C MET A 221 -2.56 16.07 2.18
N ASN A 222 -1.95 16.78 3.10
CA ASN A 222 -2.48 16.94 4.45
C ASN A 222 -3.28 18.23 4.59
N GLU A 223 -3.96 18.39 5.74
CA GLU A 223 -4.80 19.56 6.06
C GLU A 223 -4.00 20.87 6.19
N GLU A 224 -2.68 20.80 6.41
CA GLU A 224 -1.79 21.96 6.46
C GLU A 224 -1.26 22.37 5.07
N GLY A 225 -1.72 21.72 4.00
CA GLY A 225 -1.36 22.04 2.62
C GLY A 225 -0.04 21.43 2.15
N LEU A 226 0.59 20.54 2.91
CA LEU A 226 1.74 19.78 2.42
C LEU A 226 1.27 18.73 1.40
N ALA A 227 1.66 18.90 0.14
CA ALA A 227 1.41 17.92 -0.92
C ALA A 227 2.67 17.09 -1.20
N ILE A 228 2.47 15.79 -1.38
CA ILE A 228 3.55 14.81 -1.67
C ILE A 228 3.19 14.01 -2.90
N THR A 229 4.17 13.83 -3.78
CA THR A 229 4.12 12.85 -4.88
C THR A 229 5.45 12.13 -5.01
N ILE A 230 5.39 10.82 -5.18
CA ILE A 230 6.58 10.01 -5.47
C ILE A 230 6.76 9.96 -6.98
N ASN A 231 7.92 10.41 -7.45
CA ASN A 231 8.29 10.37 -8.85
C ASN A 231 9.60 9.58 -8.99
N ALA A 232 9.60 8.64 -9.94
CA ALA A 232 10.81 7.92 -10.29
C ALA A 232 11.82 8.87 -10.95
N SER A 233 13.06 8.83 -10.50
CA SER A 233 14.16 9.54 -11.16
C SER A 233 15.37 8.63 -11.31
N MET A 234 16.09 8.78 -12.42
CA MET A 234 17.39 8.14 -12.57
C MET A 234 18.41 8.95 -11.77
N SER A 235 19.02 8.35 -10.78
CA SER A 235 20.20 8.87 -10.10
C SER A 235 21.42 8.03 -10.47
N SER A 236 22.60 8.64 -10.45
CA SER A 236 23.82 7.86 -10.49
C SER A 236 23.86 6.88 -9.31
N PRO A 237 24.40 5.66 -9.47
CA PRO A 237 24.54 4.76 -8.33
C PRO A 237 25.30 5.48 -7.21
N PRO A 238 24.94 5.25 -5.94
CA PRO A 238 25.69 5.80 -4.83
C PRO A 238 27.15 5.33 -4.92
N ASN A 239 28.06 6.28 -4.83
CA ASN A 239 29.51 6.00 -4.81
C ASN A 239 29.87 5.23 -3.55
#